data_6b2b533ba40a82ed38df6123c6013e37
#
_entry.id   6b2b533ba40a82ed38df6123c6013e37
#
_cell.length_a   1.000
_cell.length_b   1.000
_cell.length_c   1.000
_cell.angle_alpha   90.00
_cell.angle_beta   90.00
_cell.angle_gamma   90.00
#
_symmetry.space_group_name_H-M   'P 1'
#
loop_
_entity.id
_entity.type
_entity.pdbx_description
1 polymer ?
#
loop_
_entity_poly.entity_id
_entity_poly.type
_entity_poly.pdbx_seq_one_letter_code
_entity_poly.pdbx_strand_id
1 'polypeptide(L)'
;LYEARCGGCHALAADRVAPRHAWVLGRKAGSIAGFAYSPALARSQIVWTEESLERWLRDPEALVPGQRMNFRVGDAEERRRIVEYLSRNR
;
A
#
# COMPACT_ATOMS: atom_id res chain seq x y z
N LEU A 1 10.14 -9.10 7.30
CA LEU A 1 9.40 -7.90 7.75
C LEU A 1 8.11 -7.68 6.96
N TYR A 2 8.20 -7.73 5.63
CA TYR A 2 7.02 -7.58 4.78
C TYR A 2 5.95 -8.64 5.12
N GLU A 3 6.35 -9.90 5.22
CA GLU A 3 5.41 -10.98 5.53
C GLU A 3 4.74 -10.76 6.88
N ALA A 4 5.50 -10.32 7.88
CA ALA A 4 4.96 -10.12 9.23
C ALA A 4 3.97 -8.95 9.27
N ARG A 5 4.21 -7.88 8.50
CA ARG A 5 3.39 -6.66 8.58
C ARG A 5 2.28 -6.62 7.53
N CYS A 6 2.51 -7.21 6.36
CA CYS A 6 1.60 -7.07 5.21
C CYS A 6 1.05 -8.39 4.71
N GLY A 7 1.76 -9.51 4.93
CA GLY A 7 1.42 -10.81 4.35
C GLY A 7 0.10 -11.40 4.82
N GLY A 8 -0.47 -10.91 5.94
CA GLY A 8 -1.77 -11.37 6.40
C GLY A 8 -2.91 -10.96 5.47
N CYS A 9 -2.76 -9.83 4.77
CA CYS A 9 -3.79 -9.28 3.88
C CYS A 9 -3.33 -9.19 2.43
N HIS A 10 -2.05 -8.94 2.20
CA HIS A 10 -1.49 -8.72 0.86
C HIS A 10 -0.62 -9.88 0.39
N ALA A 11 -0.51 -10.01 -0.92
CA ALA A 11 0.47 -10.87 -1.57
C ALA A 11 1.08 -10.10 -2.75
N LEU A 12 2.24 -10.57 -3.25
CA LEU A 12 2.86 -9.87 -4.39
C LEU A 12 2.13 -10.14 -5.70
N ALA A 13 1.73 -11.38 -5.94
CA ALA A 13 1.23 -11.79 -7.26
C ALA A 13 -0.28 -11.93 -7.35
N ALA A 14 -1.02 -11.81 -6.25
CA ALA A 14 -2.46 -12.04 -6.27
C ALA A 14 -3.20 -11.08 -5.33
N ASP A 15 -4.41 -10.71 -5.70
CA ASP A 15 -5.30 -9.97 -4.82
C ASP A 15 -5.84 -10.93 -3.75
N ARG A 16 -5.92 -10.43 -2.52
CA ARG A 16 -6.45 -11.21 -1.39
C ARG A 16 -7.46 -10.33 -0.65
N VAL A 17 -7.39 -10.27 0.69
CA VAL A 17 -8.19 -9.30 1.47
C VAL A 17 -7.85 -7.89 1.00
N ALA A 18 -6.58 -7.68 0.62
CA ALA A 18 -6.09 -6.41 0.10
C ALA A 18 -5.47 -6.63 -1.30
N PRO A 19 -5.24 -5.57 -2.07
CA PRO A 19 -4.73 -5.70 -3.44
C PRO A 19 -3.28 -6.18 -3.47
N ARG A 20 -2.91 -6.80 -4.61
CA ARG A 20 -1.56 -7.30 -4.83
C ARG A 20 -0.54 -6.15 -4.90
N HIS A 21 0.70 -6.43 -4.49
CA HIS A 21 1.75 -5.42 -4.40
C HIS A 21 2.80 -5.46 -5.52
N ALA A 22 2.85 -6.52 -6.34
CA ALA A 22 3.81 -6.56 -7.44
C ALA A 22 3.58 -5.34 -8.34
N TRP A 23 4.67 -4.65 -8.70
CA TRP A 23 4.62 -3.43 -9.54
C TRP A 23 3.85 -2.28 -8.88
N VAL A 24 3.78 -2.23 -7.55
CA VAL A 24 3.02 -1.18 -6.87
C VAL A 24 3.63 0.19 -7.09
N LEU A 25 4.96 0.30 -7.13
CA LEU A 25 5.60 1.59 -7.42
C LEU A 25 5.32 2.00 -8.85
N GLY A 26 4.85 3.22 -9.02
CA GLY A 26 4.43 3.76 -10.32
C GLY A 26 2.97 3.51 -10.63
N ARG A 27 2.29 2.66 -9.86
CA ARG A 27 0.87 2.36 -10.07
C ARG A 27 0.01 3.41 -9.37
N LYS A 28 -1.09 3.81 -10.03
CA LYS A 28 -2.05 4.71 -9.41
C LYS A 28 -2.81 3.98 -8.32
N ALA A 29 -2.98 4.61 -7.17
CA ALA A 29 -3.73 4.05 -6.06
C ALA A 29 -5.16 3.72 -6.50
N GLY A 30 -5.65 2.57 -6.06
CA GLY A 30 -7.02 2.15 -6.36
C GLY A 30 -7.25 1.76 -7.82
N SER A 31 -6.20 1.39 -8.57
CA SER A 31 -6.30 1.21 -10.02
C SER A 31 -6.37 -0.24 -10.50
N ILE A 32 -6.23 -1.24 -9.63
CA ILE A 32 -6.31 -2.64 -10.06
C ILE A 32 -7.74 -2.97 -10.43
N ALA A 33 -7.94 -3.41 -11.68
CA ALA A 33 -9.25 -3.82 -12.16
C ALA A 33 -9.76 -5.03 -11.38
N GLY A 34 -11.03 -5.01 -11.01
CA GLY A 34 -11.66 -6.13 -10.32
C GLY A 34 -11.49 -6.14 -8.80
N PHE A 35 -10.67 -5.27 -8.24
CA PHE A 35 -10.55 -5.17 -6.79
C PHE A 35 -11.46 -4.07 -6.25
N ALA A 36 -12.20 -4.36 -5.17
CA ALA A 36 -13.14 -3.41 -4.58
C ALA A 36 -12.43 -2.51 -3.56
N TYR A 37 -11.92 -1.37 -4.03
CA TYR A 37 -11.26 -0.38 -3.17
C TYR A 37 -12.28 0.44 -2.39
N SER A 38 -11.82 1.11 -1.30
CA SER A 38 -12.63 2.15 -0.68
C SER A 38 -12.87 3.27 -1.70
N PRO A 39 -14.04 3.92 -1.67
CA PRO A 39 -14.27 5.06 -2.57
C PRO A 39 -13.22 6.15 -2.41
N ALA A 40 -12.77 6.39 -1.17
CA ALA A 40 -11.74 7.41 -0.91
C ALA A 40 -10.44 7.09 -1.64
N LEU A 41 -9.98 5.83 -1.57
CA LEU A 41 -8.73 5.45 -2.24
C LEU A 41 -8.89 5.45 -3.76
N ALA A 42 -10.02 4.98 -4.25
CA ALA A 42 -10.29 4.96 -5.69
C ALA A 42 -10.28 6.36 -6.31
N ARG A 43 -10.67 7.38 -5.54
CA ARG A 43 -10.72 8.76 -6.01
C ARG A 43 -9.46 9.57 -5.71
N SER A 44 -8.47 9.00 -5.03
CA SER A 44 -7.37 9.76 -4.45
C SER A 44 -6.41 10.37 -5.47
N GLN A 45 -6.31 9.82 -6.68
CA GLN A 45 -5.38 10.29 -7.72
C GLN A 45 -3.90 10.14 -7.35
N ILE A 46 -3.59 9.41 -6.29
CA ILE A 46 -2.22 9.21 -5.84
C ILE A 46 -1.53 8.18 -6.73
N VAL A 47 -0.30 8.48 -7.12
CA VAL A 47 0.58 7.50 -7.77
C VAL A 47 1.57 7.02 -6.70
N TRP A 48 1.75 5.71 -6.60
CA TRP A 48 2.63 5.15 -5.59
C TRP A 48 4.09 5.39 -5.95
N THR A 49 4.76 6.19 -5.15
CA THR A 49 6.21 6.41 -5.18
C THR A 49 6.76 5.99 -3.83
N GLU A 50 8.10 6.00 -3.67
CA GLU A 50 8.68 5.71 -2.37
C GLU A 50 8.17 6.68 -1.31
N GLU A 51 8.05 7.96 -1.66
CA GLU A 51 7.57 8.98 -0.73
C GLU A 51 6.10 8.78 -0.36
N SER A 52 5.22 8.54 -1.33
CA SER A 52 3.80 8.37 -1.03
C SER A 52 3.53 7.07 -0.29
N LEU A 53 4.28 6.00 -0.57
CA LEU A 53 4.18 4.76 0.19
C LEU A 53 4.61 4.96 1.64
N GLU A 54 5.67 5.71 1.87
CA GLU A 54 6.13 6.00 3.23
C GLU A 54 5.06 6.76 4.02
N ARG A 55 4.45 7.75 3.40
CA ARG A 55 3.36 8.51 4.03
C ARG A 55 2.15 7.63 4.32
N TRP A 56 1.80 6.76 3.39
CA TRP A 56 0.69 5.82 3.54
C TRP A 56 0.91 4.87 4.70
N LEU A 57 2.11 4.30 4.80
CA LEU A 57 2.43 3.37 5.90
C LEU A 57 2.50 4.07 7.24
N ARG A 58 2.89 5.35 7.25
CA ARG A 58 2.96 6.12 8.50
C ARG A 58 1.56 6.36 9.07
N ASP A 59 0.62 6.76 8.23
CA ASP A 59 -0.76 7.02 8.64
C ASP A 59 -1.66 7.04 7.42
N PRO A 60 -2.26 5.89 7.07
CA PRO A 60 -3.13 5.83 5.88
C PRO A 60 -4.31 6.80 5.95
N GLU A 61 -4.89 6.97 7.12
CA GLU A 61 -6.06 7.84 7.27
C GLU A 61 -5.72 9.31 7.07
N ALA A 62 -4.50 9.73 7.45
CA ALA A 62 -4.06 11.10 7.23
C ALA A 62 -3.86 11.40 5.74
N LEU A 63 -3.37 10.41 4.98
CA LEU A 63 -3.14 10.60 3.55
C LEU A 63 -4.44 10.49 2.74
N VAL A 64 -5.28 9.51 3.07
CA VAL A 64 -6.55 9.26 2.36
C VAL A 64 -7.64 9.03 3.39
N PRO A 65 -8.27 10.08 3.89
CA PRO A 65 -9.38 9.91 4.84
C PRO A 65 -10.49 9.05 4.24
N GLY A 66 -10.95 8.07 5.01
CA GLY A 66 -11.99 7.14 4.55
C GLY A 66 -11.47 5.86 3.93
N GLN A 67 -10.15 5.64 3.93
CA GLN A 67 -9.55 4.40 3.43
C GLN A 67 -9.90 3.21 4.35
N ARG A 68 -9.64 1.98 3.89
CA ARG A 68 -10.05 0.77 4.62
C ARG A 68 -8.91 -0.03 5.23
N MET A 69 -7.67 0.36 5.03
CA MET A 69 -6.54 -0.47 5.47
C MET A 69 -6.44 -0.55 7.00
N ASN A 70 -6.72 0.54 7.71
CA ASN A 70 -6.75 0.60 9.19
C ASN A 70 -5.50 0.00 9.85
N PHE A 71 -4.35 0.09 9.21
CA PHE A 71 -3.10 -0.45 9.71
C PHE A 71 -1.99 0.51 9.35
N ARG A 72 -1.09 0.76 10.28
CA ARG A 72 0.04 1.65 10.02
C ARG A 72 1.32 1.06 10.64
N VAL A 73 2.45 1.46 10.08
CA VAL A 73 3.76 1.05 10.56
C VAL A 73 4.38 2.25 11.27
N GLY A 74 4.43 2.19 12.60
CA GLY A 74 4.86 3.32 13.42
C GLY A 74 6.37 3.57 13.41
N ASP A 75 7.17 2.54 13.12
CA ASP A 75 8.64 2.64 13.13
C ASP A 75 9.14 3.10 11.76
N ALA A 76 9.88 4.21 11.74
CA ALA A 76 10.37 4.80 10.49
C ALA A 76 11.35 3.89 9.75
N GLU A 77 12.18 3.14 10.48
CA GLU A 77 13.11 2.21 9.85
C GLU A 77 12.38 1.04 9.21
N GLU A 78 11.34 0.53 9.86
CA GLU A 78 10.51 -0.53 9.28
C GLU A 78 9.80 -0.05 8.02
N ARG A 79 9.27 1.18 8.03
CA ARG A 79 8.63 1.75 6.83
C ARG A 79 9.62 1.82 5.67
N ARG A 80 10.84 2.30 5.93
CA ARG A 80 11.86 2.39 4.91
C ARG A 80 12.18 1.03 4.31
N ARG A 81 12.28 0.01 5.15
CA ARG A 81 12.61 -1.35 4.70
C ARG A 81 11.48 -1.97 3.88
N ILE A 82 10.24 -1.71 4.25
CA ILE A 82 9.07 -2.19 3.48
C ILE A 82 9.02 -1.52 2.12
N VAL A 83 9.21 -0.19 2.06
CA VAL A 83 9.23 0.53 0.79
C VAL A 83 10.35 0.02 -0.12
N GLU A 84 11.53 -0.22 0.44
CA GLU A 84 12.65 -0.76 -0.32
C GLU A 84 12.34 -2.15 -0.87
N TYR A 85 11.73 -3.02 -0.04
CA TYR A 85 11.32 -4.35 -0.47
C TYR A 85 10.35 -4.28 -1.66
N LEU A 86 9.34 -3.41 -1.57
CA LEU A 86 8.35 -3.26 -2.64
C LEU A 86 8.98 -2.68 -3.90
N SER A 87 9.96 -1.81 -3.78
CA SER A 87 10.63 -1.23 -4.95
C SER A 87 11.44 -2.27 -5.72
N ARG A 88 11.88 -3.34 -5.05
CA ARG A 88 12.65 -4.43 -5.68
C ARG A 88 11.76 -5.53 -6.27
N ASN A 89 10.52 -5.62 -5.85
CA ASN A 89 9.63 -6.72 -6.26
C ASN A 89 8.66 -6.24 -7.34
N ARG A 90 9.23 -5.99 -8.47
CA ARG A 90 8.49 -5.59 -9.67
C ARG A 90 8.17 -6.78 -10.55
#